data_1491104a56ac15572123e93a20bb02e6
#
_entry.id   1491104a56ac15572123e93a20bb02e6
#
_cell.length_a   1.000
_cell.length_b   1.000
_cell.length_c   1.000
_cell.angle_alpha   90.00
_cell.angle_beta   90.00
_cell.angle_gamma   90.00
#
_symmetry.space_group_name_H-M   'P 1'
#
loop_
_entity.id
_entity.type
_entity.pdbx_description
1 polymer ?
#
loop_
_entity_poly.entity_id
_entity_poly.type
_entity_poly.pdbx_seq_one_letter_code
_entity_poly.pdbx_strand_id
1 'polypeptide(L)'
;DMRFVFSNTTEAGISYHAGDRFEDAPAVSYPAKLTRLLYERYSHFAGAADKGWIIIPCELIDYNGEALRELVLRYAHEWALPAAFTTWLQEANAFCSTLVDRIVTGYPRDEAAAIEAQLGYKDGFLATAEHFYLFVIQGPKSLAAELRLDKLPLNVLIVDDIKPYKERKVAILNGAHTALVPVAYQAGLDTVGEAMNDPEICAFVEKAIYTEIIPVLDLPRAELDSFASAVTGRFRNPYIKHQLLSIALNGMTKFRTRILPQLLAGQAKSGKLPARLTFALAALIAFYRAERDGATYPVQDDAEWMTRFQTLWAQHRDAQIGTRELVKAVLSVTSHWEQDLTQINGLVEQVTQNLDAILLRGMREAVKPLC
;
A
#
# COMPACT_ATOMS: atom_id res chain seq x y z
N ASP A 1 9.38 -33.31 9.33
CA ASP A 1 10.11 -32.74 8.17
C ASP A 1 9.44 -31.43 7.71
N MET A 2 9.69 -30.36 8.48
CA MET A 2 9.19 -29.03 8.14
C MET A 2 9.91 -28.54 6.86
N ARG A 3 9.12 -28.12 5.85
CA ARG A 3 9.60 -27.65 4.54
C ARG A 3 9.35 -26.17 4.32
N PHE A 4 8.28 -25.63 4.89
CA PHE A 4 7.83 -24.26 4.68
C PHE A 4 7.89 -23.41 5.94
N VAL A 5 8.23 -22.14 5.79
CA VAL A 5 8.12 -21.11 6.83
C VAL A 5 7.28 -19.96 6.27
N PHE A 6 6.07 -19.77 6.83
CA PHE A 6 5.26 -18.59 6.55
C PHE A 6 5.38 -17.61 7.71
N SER A 7 5.48 -16.33 7.42
CA SER A 7 5.46 -15.27 8.41
C SER A 7 4.52 -14.13 8.02
N ASN A 8 3.97 -13.46 9.02
CA ASN A 8 3.22 -12.23 8.87
C ASN A 8 3.32 -11.45 10.20
N THR A 9 4.48 -10.86 10.44
CA THR A 9 4.88 -10.22 11.70
C THR A 9 4.64 -8.72 11.71
N THR A 10 3.77 -8.20 10.85
CA THR A 10 3.48 -6.80 10.57
C THR A 10 4.55 -6.11 9.70
N GLU A 11 4.25 -4.88 9.24
CA GLU A 11 5.16 -4.05 8.43
C GLU A 11 6.49 -3.74 9.13
N ALA A 12 6.51 -3.73 10.47
CA ALA A 12 7.70 -3.50 11.28
C ALA A 12 8.47 -4.78 11.64
N GLY A 13 7.94 -5.96 11.32
CA GLY A 13 8.49 -7.23 11.79
C GLY A 13 9.78 -7.67 11.11
N ILE A 14 9.96 -7.34 9.81
CA ILE A 14 11.21 -7.55 9.08
C ILE A 14 12.09 -6.31 9.28
N SER A 15 12.71 -6.19 10.43
CA SER A 15 13.57 -5.08 10.80
C SER A 15 14.82 -5.57 11.54
N TYR A 16 15.89 -4.79 11.41
CA TYR A 16 17.13 -5.04 12.13
C TYR A 16 17.08 -4.47 13.55
N HIS A 17 17.56 -5.24 14.53
CA HIS A 17 17.70 -4.81 15.91
C HIS A 17 19.17 -5.03 16.37
N ALA A 18 19.90 -3.95 16.59
CA ALA A 18 21.33 -3.98 16.90
C ALA A 18 21.68 -4.67 18.25
N GLY A 19 20.71 -4.89 19.12
CA GLY A 19 20.89 -5.55 20.41
C GLY A 19 20.74 -7.06 20.39
N ASP A 20 20.29 -7.65 19.29
CA ASP A 20 20.07 -9.10 19.20
C ASP A 20 21.39 -9.87 19.16
N ARG A 21 21.54 -10.82 20.07
CA ARG A 21 22.72 -11.68 20.19
C ARG A 21 22.38 -13.13 19.84
N PHE A 22 23.39 -13.89 19.45
CA PHE A 22 23.21 -15.31 19.12
C PHE A 22 22.71 -16.12 20.33
N GLU A 23 23.13 -15.78 21.54
CA GLU A 23 22.78 -16.47 22.78
C GLU A 23 21.38 -16.13 23.32
N ASP A 24 20.71 -15.12 22.76
CA ASP A 24 19.38 -14.71 23.22
C ASP A 24 18.35 -15.83 22.99
N ALA A 25 17.51 -16.08 23.99
CA ALA A 25 16.51 -17.13 23.96
C ALA A 25 15.15 -16.64 24.47
N PRO A 26 14.33 -16.03 23.60
CA PRO A 26 14.55 -15.71 22.19
C PRO A 26 15.20 -14.33 21.95
N ALA A 27 15.80 -14.11 20.80
CA ALA A 27 16.12 -12.79 20.27
C ALA A 27 14.87 -11.88 20.16
N VAL A 28 15.06 -10.57 20.06
CA VAL A 28 13.93 -9.62 19.98
C VAL A 28 13.30 -9.66 18.58
N SER A 29 14.10 -9.44 17.53
CA SER A 29 13.59 -9.34 16.17
C SER A 29 13.27 -10.70 15.54
N TYR A 30 12.30 -10.70 14.61
CA TYR A 30 11.95 -11.91 13.86
C TYR A 30 13.10 -12.39 12.96
N PRO A 31 13.81 -11.55 12.20
CA PRO A 31 14.94 -12.01 11.39
C PRO A 31 16.05 -12.67 12.22
N ALA A 32 16.34 -12.17 13.42
CA ALA A 32 17.30 -12.79 14.34
C ALA A 32 16.83 -14.17 14.81
N LYS A 33 15.55 -14.30 15.20
CA LYS A 33 14.95 -15.60 15.56
C LYS A 33 15.06 -16.60 14.39
N LEU A 34 14.74 -16.16 13.18
CA LEU A 34 14.80 -16.99 12.00
C LEU A 34 16.25 -17.43 11.69
N THR A 35 17.22 -16.52 11.82
CA THR A 35 18.63 -16.84 11.64
C THR A 35 19.09 -17.93 12.60
N ARG A 36 18.67 -17.82 13.87
CA ARG A 36 18.95 -18.81 14.90
C ARG A 36 18.35 -20.18 14.55
N LEU A 37 17.09 -20.23 14.15
CA LEU A 37 16.41 -21.48 13.73
C LEU A 37 17.06 -22.11 12.51
N LEU A 38 17.47 -21.30 11.52
CA LEU A 38 18.19 -21.77 10.34
C LEU A 38 19.56 -22.35 10.70
N TYR A 39 20.27 -21.73 11.63
CA TYR A 39 21.57 -22.25 12.09
C TYR A 39 21.43 -23.55 12.87
N GLU A 40 20.43 -23.69 13.74
CA GLU A 40 20.14 -24.95 14.44
C GLU A 40 19.80 -26.07 13.45
N ARG A 41 19.01 -25.74 12.42
CA ARG A 41 18.67 -26.68 11.37
C ARG A 41 19.90 -27.10 10.55
N TYR A 42 20.71 -26.15 10.12
CA TYR A 42 21.98 -26.40 9.44
C TYR A 42 22.87 -27.35 10.24
N SER A 43 23.04 -27.06 11.52
CA SER A 43 23.88 -27.84 12.41
C SER A 43 23.31 -29.27 12.61
N HIS A 44 22.01 -29.39 12.84
CA HIS A 44 21.36 -30.67 13.04
C HIS A 44 21.46 -31.62 11.83
N PHE A 45 21.35 -31.07 10.63
CA PHE A 45 21.41 -31.83 9.38
C PHE A 45 22.79 -31.77 8.69
N ALA A 46 23.81 -31.31 9.40
CA ALA A 46 25.20 -31.21 8.89
C ALA A 46 25.29 -30.48 7.52
N GLY A 47 24.48 -29.45 7.30
CA GLY A 47 24.48 -28.66 6.06
C GLY A 47 23.91 -29.38 4.83
N ALA A 48 23.13 -30.43 4.99
CA ALA A 48 22.53 -31.16 3.87
C ALA A 48 21.67 -30.20 3.00
N ALA A 49 21.93 -30.19 1.68
CA ALA A 49 21.28 -29.25 0.75
C ALA A 49 19.76 -29.50 0.61
N ASP A 50 19.30 -30.76 0.74
CA ASP A 50 17.89 -31.13 0.69
C ASP A 50 17.09 -30.75 1.95
N LYS A 51 17.75 -30.19 2.96
CA LYS A 51 17.16 -29.77 4.24
C LYS A 51 16.91 -28.25 4.33
N GLY A 52 17.15 -27.50 3.27
CA GLY A 52 16.77 -26.11 3.20
C GLY A 52 15.26 -25.88 3.32
N TRP A 53 14.88 -24.66 3.68
CA TRP A 53 13.48 -24.22 3.77
C TRP A 53 13.06 -23.35 2.58
N ILE A 54 11.77 -23.39 2.29
CA ILE A 54 11.09 -22.40 1.48
C ILE A 54 10.44 -21.39 2.44
N ILE A 55 10.94 -20.17 2.44
CA ILE A 55 10.57 -19.09 3.36
C ILE A 55 9.69 -18.11 2.59
N ILE A 56 8.45 -17.93 3.05
CA ILE A 56 7.38 -17.21 2.37
C ILE A 56 6.85 -16.14 3.33
N PRO A 57 7.52 -14.98 3.44
CA PRO A 57 7.03 -13.87 4.23
C PRO A 57 5.81 -13.24 3.56
N CYS A 58 4.81 -12.85 4.36
CA CYS A 58 3.57 -12.20 3.92
C CYS A 58 3.45 -10.75 4.44
N GLU A 59 4.51 -10.22 5.02
CA GLU A 59 4.58 -8.86 5.54
C GLU A 59 4.43 -7.83 4.42
N LEU A 60 3.71 -6.73 4.69
CA LEU A 60 3.41 -5.68 3.72
C LEU A 60 4.61 -4.73 3.51
N ILE A 61 5.73 -5.28 3.12
CA ILE A 61 6.93 -4.54 2.71
C ILE A 61 7.37 -4.98 1.32
N ASP A 62 8.05 -4.06 0.65
CA ASP A 62 8.54 -4.28 -0.70
C ASP A 62 9.63 -5.35 -0.72
N TYR A 63 9.47 -6.35 -1.61
CA TYR A 63 10.43 -7.45 -1.74
C TYR A 63 10.76 -8.11 -0.40
N ASN A 64 9.72 -8.41 0.36
CA ASN A 64 9.79 -8.94 1.73
C ASN A 64 10.71 -10.16 1.87
N GLY A 65 10.77 -11.05 0.89
CA GLY A 65 11.68 -12.20 0.86
C GLY A 65 13.14 -11.79 0.77
N GLU A 66 13.45 -10.85 -0.12
CA GLU A 66 14.81 -10.31 -0.29
C GLU A 66 15.26 -9.54 0.96
N ALA A 67 14.40 -8.66 1.48
CA ALA A 67 14.65 -7.90 2.70
C ALA A 67 14.91 -8.83 3.91
N LEU A 68 14.11 -9.89 4.04
CA LEU A 68 14.31 -10.88 5.11
C LEU A 68 15.64 -11.64 4.93
N ARG A 69 15.97 -12.06 3.71
CA ARG A 69 17.24 -12.72 3.39
C ARG A 69 18.45 -11.86 3.73
N GLU A 70 18.41 -10.58 3.37
CA GLU A 70 19.48 -9.64 3.68
C GLU A 70 19.72 -9.53 5.19
N LEU A 71 18.67 -9.43 5.99
CA LEU A 71 18.78 -9.36 7.44
C LEU A 71 19.28 -10.67 8.06
N VAL A 72 18.83 -11.83 7.56
CA VAL A 72 19.34 -13.14 8.00
C VAL A 72 20.83 -13.29 7.71
N LEU A 73 21.27 -12.88 6.52
CA LEU A 73 22.70 -12.91 6.15
C LEU A 73 23.51 -11.91 7.00
N ARG A 74 22.95 -10.75 7.29
CA ARG A 74 23.57 -9.75 8.17
C ARG A 74 23.79 -10.29 9.58
N TYR A 75 22.78 -10.90 10.20
CA TYR A 75 22.93 -11.53 11.52
C TYR A 75 23.93 -12.69 11.48
N ALA A 76 23.92 -13.52 10.44
CA ALA A 76 24.90 -14.59 10.28
C ALA A 76 26.35 -14.06 10.26
N HIS A 77 26.58 -12.93 9.59
CA HIS A 77 27.88 -12.26 9.55
C HIS A 77 28.23 -11.61 10.90
N GLU A 78 27.34 -10.84 11.51
CA GLU A 78 27.57 -10.15 12.79
C GLU A 78 27.82 -11.13 13.95
N TRP A 79 27.14 -12.28 13.93
CA TRP A 79 27.36 -13.35 14.91
C TRP A 79 28.55 -14.25 14.56
N ALA A 80 29.35 -13.90 13.56
CA ALA A 80 30.51 -14.65 13.11
C ALA A 80 30.23 -16.15 12.88
N LEU A 81 29.04 -16.48 12.32
CA LEU A 81 28.67 -17.86 12.02
C LEU A 81 29.54 -18.41 10.86
N PRO A 82 29.72 -19.74 10.76
CA PRO A 82 30.60 -20.32 9.77
C PRO A 82 30.26 -19.94 8.32
N ALA A 83 31.28 -19.69 7.48
CA ALA A 83 31.05 -19.37 6.07
C ALA A 83 30.28 -20.47 5.33
N ALA A 84 30.45 -21.74 5.70
CA ALA A 84 29.68 -22.86 5.15
C ALA A 84 28.18 -22.75 5.44
N PHE A 85 27.78 -22.16 6.59
CA PHE A 85 26.39 -21.85 6.88
C PHE A 85 25.87 -20.76 5.97
N THR A 86 26.63 -19.69 5.74
CA THR A 86 26.23 -18.61 4.83
C THR A 86 26.03 -19.13 3.40
N THR A 87 26.91 -20.01 2.92
CA THR A 87 26.74 -20.69 1.64
C THR A 87 25.45 -21.54 1.62
N TRP A 88 25.22 -22.33 2.66
CA TRP A 88 23.99 -23.13 2.78
C TRP A 88 22.73 -22.27 2.84
N LEU A 89 22.78 -21.10 3.52
CA LEU A 89 21.65 -20.15 3.52
C LEU A 89 21.29 -19.71 2.11
N GLN A 90 22.28 -19.45 1.27
CA GLN A 90 22.10 -18.91 -0.08
C GLN A 90 21.69 -19.97 -1.10
N GLU A 91 22.18 -21.20 -0.96
CA GLU A 91 22.05 -22.25 -1.97
C GLU A 91 20.96 -23.28 -1.65
N ALA A 92 20.73 -23.57 -0.37
CA ALA A 92 19.78 -24.60 0.05
C ALA A 92 18.38 -24.04 0.40
N ASN A 93 18.27 -22.74 0.66
CA ASN A 93 17.01 -22.12 1.07
C ASN A 93 16.48 -21.19 -0.03
N ALA A 94 15.14 -21.13 -0.14
CA ALA A 94 14.46 -20.19 -1.01
C ALA A 94 13.76 -19.12 -0.17
N PHE A 95 14.13 -17.85 -0.35
CA PHE A 95 13.43 -16.70 0.21
C PHE A 95 12.54 -16.12 -0.87
N CYS A 96 11.23 -16.33 -0.74
CA CYS A 96 10.24 -15.95 -1.75
C CYS A 96 9.67 -14.58 -1.43
N SER A 97 9.79 -13.61 -2.32
CA SER A 97 9.06 -12.36 -2.18
C SER A 97 7.59 -12.55 -2.53
N THR A 98 6.68 -11.93 -1.76
CA THR A 98 5.25 -12.14 -1.92
C THR A 98 4.45 -10.86 -2.04
N LEU A 99 3.29 -10.97 -2.69
CA LEU A 99 2.23 -9.95 -2.70
C LEU A 99 0.95 -10.57 -2.18
N VAL A 100 0.45 -10.05 -1.07
CA VAL A 100 -0.84 -10.43 -0.50
C VAL A 100 -1.86 -9.34 -0.81
N ASP A 101 -3.01 -9.71 -1.36
CA ASP A 101 -4.11 -8.80 -1.65
C ASP A 101 -5.43 -9.39 -1.17
N ARG A 102 -5.88 -8.96 -0.01
CA ARG A 102 -7.19 -9.23 0.58
C ARG A 102 -7.51 -8.14 1.58
N ILE A 103 -8.71 -7.57 1.53
CA ILE A 103 -9.17 -6.64 2.56
C ILE A 103 -9.65 -7.47 3.76
N VAL A 104 -9.00 -7.27 4.89
CA VAL A 104 -9.34 -7.87 6.18
C VAL A 104 -9.70 -6.75 7.13
N THR A 105 -10.95 -6.69 7.57
CA THR A 105 -11.48 -5.60 8.41
C THR A 105 -11.32 -5.86 9.91
N GLY A 106 -10.81 -7.03 10.27
CA GLY A 106 -10.55 -7.40 11.66
C GLY A 106 -11.79 -7.93 12.39
N TYR A 107 -11.85 -7.72 13.70
CA TYR A 107 -12.91 -8.25 14.55
C TYR A 107 -14.25 -7.55 14.28
N PRO A 108 -15.33 -8.31 13.93
CA PRO A 108 -16.64 -7.75 13.56
C PRO A 108 -17.46 -7.41 14.81
N ARG A 109 -17.17 -6.29 15.47
CA ARG A 109 -17.74 -5.93 16.77
C ARG A 109 -19.27 -5.97 16.81
N ASP A 110 -19.91 -5.50 15.73
CA ASP A 110 -21.37 -5.40 15.64
C ASP A 110 -22.05 -6.75 15.36
N GLU A 111 -21.31 -7.72 14.77
CA GLU A 111 -21.84 -9.02 14.34
C GLU A 111 -21.31 -10.18 15.18
N ALA A 112 -20.28 -9.92 16.01
CA ALA A 112 -19.57 -10.99 16.74
C ALA A 112 -20.50 -11.87 17.57
N ALA A 113 -21.44 -11.27 18.31
CA ALA A 113 -22.37 -12.01 19.15
C ALA A 113 -23.28 -12.97 18.35
N ALA A 114 -23.72 -12.54 17.16
CA ALA A 114 -24.56 -13.39 16.29
C ALA A 114 -23.74 -14.53 15.66
N ILE A 115 -22.49 -14.24 15.29
CA ILE A 115 -21.59 -15.26 14.73
C ILE A 115 -21.19 -16.28 15.80
N GLU A 116 -20.84 -15.83 17.00
CA GLU A 116 -20.51 -16.71 18.14
C GLU A 116 -21.68 -17.62 18.53
N ALA A 117 -22.91 -17.09 18.46
CA ALA A 117 -24.12 -17.91 18.70
C ALA A 117 -24.29 -19.02 17.66
N GLN A 118 -23.93 -18.77 16.40
CA GLN A 118 -23.95 -19.79 15.35
C GLN A 118 -22.81 -20.81 15.51
N LEU A 119 -21.62 -20.36 15.94
CA LEU A 119 -20.46 -21.21 16.18
C LEU A 119 -20.63 -22.09 17.44
N GLY A 120 -21.41 -21.64 18.41
CA GLY A 120 -21.59 -22.31 19.69
C GLY A 120 -20.44 -22.10 20.68
N TYR A 121 -19.51 -21.20 20.39
CA TYR A 121 -18.40 -20.83 21.27
C TYR A 121 -18.00 -19.37 21.06
N LYS A 122 -17.29 -18.78 22.04
CA LYS A 122 -16.67 -17.46 21.92
C LYS A 122 -15.33 -17.56 21.20
N ASP A 123 -15.14 -16.69 20.17
CA ASP A 123 -13.88 -16.55 19.45
C ASP A 123 -13.35 -15.12 19.56
N GLY A 124 -12.39 -14.91 20.46
CA GLY A 124 -11.72 -13.60 20.64
C GLY A 124 -10.83 -13.18 19.47
N PHE A 125 -10.56 -14.07 18.52
CA PHE A 125 -9.75 -13.81 17.32
C PHE A 125 -10.57 -13.82 16.03
N LEU A 126 -11.89 -13.75 16.15
CA LEU A 126 -12.77 -13.68 15.00
C LEU A 126 -12.35 -12.54 14.07
N ALA A 127 -12.19 -12.82 12.80
CA ALA A 127 -11.83 -11.82 11.80
C ALA A 127 -12.71 -11.97 10.56
N THR A 128 -13.13 -10.82 10.02
CA THR A 128 -13.86 -10.75 8.76
C THR A 128 -12.95 -10.32 7.63
N ALA A 129 -13.21 -10.86 6.45
CA ALA A 129 -12.47 -10.56 5.24
C ALA A 129 -13.41 -10.60 4.04
N GLU A 130 -13.03 -9.89 2.98
CA GLU A 130 -13.70 -10.02 1.69
C GLU A 130 -13.54 -11.44 1.09
N HIS A 131 -14.44 -11.79 0.17
CA HIS A 131 -14.33 -13.06 -0.54
C HIS A 131 -13.11 -13.09 -1.48
N PHE A 132 -12.78 -11.96 -2.11
CA PHE A 132 -11.60 -11.85 -2.97
C PHE A 132 -10.31 -12.07 -2.19
N TYR A 133 -9.38 -12.74 -2.81
CA TYR A 133 -7.97 -12.78 -2.41
C TYR A 133 -7.09 -13.02 -3.63
N LEU A 134 -5.87 -12.52 -3.56
CA LEU A 134 -4.79 -12.83 -4.51
C LEU A 134 -3.51 -13.00 -3.71
N PHE A 135 -2.83 -14.11 -3.92
CA PHE A 135 -1.52 -14.36 -3.33
C PHE A 135 -0.51 -14.64 -4.43
N VAL A 136 0.44 -13.74 -4.63
CA VAL A 136 1.50 -13.89 -5.63
C VAL A 136 2.80 -14.20 -4.91
N ILE A 137 3.51 -15.22 -5.36
CA ILE A 137 4.77 -15.69 -4.79
C ILE A 137 5.82 -15.69 -5.90
N GLN A 138 6.85 -14.87 -5.75
CA GLN A 138 8.05 -14.95 -6.58
C GLN A 138 8.94 -16.05 -6.03
N GLY A 139 9.04 -17.16 -6.75
CA GLY A 139 9.76 -18.33 -6.27
C GLY A 139 9.90 -19.44 -7.31
N PRO A 140 10.51 -20.56 -6.94
CA PRO A 140 10.73 -21.67 -7.87
C PRO A 140 9.41 -22.24 -8.37
N LYS A 141 9.32 -22.57 -9.66
CA LYS A 141 8.12 -23.13 -10.29
C LYS A 141 7.66 -24.44 -9.66
N SER A 142 8.58 -25.22 -9.08
CA SER A 142 8.27 -26.45 -8.34
C SER A 142 7.35 -26.22 -7.14
N LEU A 143 7.33 -24.98 -6.62
CA LEU A 143 6.49 -24.58 -5.48
C LEU A 143 5.00 -24.81 -5.73
N ALA A 144 4.53 -24.65 -6.96
CA ALA A 144 3.14 -24.89 -7.33
C ALA A 144 2.74 -26.37 -7.07
N ALA A 145 3.60 -27.30 -7.42
CA ALA A 145 3.38 -28.72 -7.18
C ALA A 145 3.55 -29.09 -5.68
N GLU A 146 4.53 -28.51 -5.00
CA GLU A 146 4.76 -28.74 -3.57
C GLU A 146 3.59 -28.24 -2.72
N LEU A 147 2.98 -27.09 -3.06
CA LEU A 147 1.79 -26.54 -2.42
C LEU A 147 0.47 -27.14 -2.95
N ARG A 148 0.56 -28.05 -3.94
CA ARG A 148 -0.58 -28.74 -4.57
C ARG A 148 -1.62 -27.76 -5.16
N LEU A 149 -1.16 -26.64 -5.71
CA LEU A 149 -2.03 -25.63 -6.30
C LEU A 149 -2.77 -26.11 -7.54
N ASP A 150 -2.27 -27.17 -8.18
CA ASP A 150 -2.92 -27.87 -9.30
C ASP A 150 -4.23 -28.58 -8.91
N LYS A 151 -4.45 -28.82 -7.61
CA LYS A 151 -5.61 -29.56 -7.08
C LYS A 151 -6.70 -28.69 -6.50
N LEU A 152 -6.43 -27.40 -6.32
CA LEU A 152 -7.33 -26.47 -5.67
C LEU A 152 -7.46 -25.21 -6.52
N PRO A 153 -8.68 -24.71 -6.77
CA PRO A 153 -8.91 -23.49 -7.55
C PRO A 153 -8.59 -22.24 -6.71
N LEU A 154 -7.36 -22.14 -6.23
CA LEU A 154 -6.91 -21.01 -5.41
C LEU A 154 -6.34 -19.91 -6.30
N ASN A 155 -6.63 -18.66 -5.94
CA ASN A 155 -6.05 -17.48 -6.60
C ASN A 155 -4.63 -17.22 -6.07
N VAL A 156 -3.73 -18.19 -6.29
CA VAL A 156 -2.32 -18.18 -5.91
C VAL A 156 -1.48 -18.31 -7.17
N LEU A 157 -0.58 -17.37 -7.39
CA LEU A 157 0.29 -17.33 -8.57
C LEU A 157 1.75 -17.54 -8.15
N ILE A 158 2.45 -18.45 -8.82
CA ILE A 158 3.90 -18.58 -8.73
C ILE A 158 4.50 -17.90 -9.95
N VAL A 159 5.33 -16.89 -9.73
CA VAL A 159 5.86 -16.02 -10.78
C VAL A 159 7.39 -15.93 -10.71
N ASP A 160 8.00 -15.58 -11.84
CA ASP A 160 9.45 -15.33 -11.91
C ASP A 160 9.77 -13.89 -11.43
N ASP A 161 8.83 -12.94 -11.60
CA ASP A 161 8.96 -11.54 -11.18
C ASP A 161 7.64 -11.03 -10.59
N ILE A 162 7.69 -10.54 -9.36
CA ILE A 162 6.52 -10.00 -8.64
C ILE A 162 6.23 -8.53 -9.01
N LYS A 163 7.20 -7.83 -9.58
CA LYS A 163 7.15 -6.39 -9.83
C LYS A 163 5.89 -5.95 -10.60
N PRO A 164 5.52 -6.57 -11.73
CA PRO A 164 4.34 -6.14 -12.49
C PRO A 164 3.03 -6.25 -11.67
N TYR A 165 2.91 -7.30 -10.88
CA TYR A 165 1.72 -7.52 -10.03
C TYR A 165 1.64 -6.50 -8.89
N LYS A 166 2.80 -6.15 -8.31
CA LYS A 166 2.92 -5.11 -7.29
C LYS A 166 2.56 -3.74 -7.86
N GLU A 167 3.17 -3.35 -8.98
CA GLU A 167 2.90 -2.08 -9.65
C GLU A 167 1.42 -1.94 -10.01
N ARG A 168 0.81 -2.98 -10.58
CA ARG A 168 -0.63 -3.03 -10.86
C ARG A 168 -1.48 -2.82 -9.61
N LYS A 169 -1.19 -3.53 -8.52
CA LYS A 169 -1.94 -3.38 -7.26
C LYS A 169 -1.77 -1.98 -6.67
N VAL A 170 -0.52 -1.51 -6.59
CA VAL A 170 -0.22 -0.20 -6.00
C VAL A 170 -0.88 0.93 -6.80
N ALA A 171 -0.80 0.88 -8.12
CA ALA A 171 -1.37 1.93 -8.96
C ALA A 171 -2.90 1.88 -9.02
N ILE A 172 -3.50 0.72 -9.31
CA ILE A 172 -4.94 0.60 -9.54
C ILE A 172 -5.70 0.58 -8.22
N LEU A 173 -5.37 -0.33 -7.28
CA LEU A 173 -6.13 -0.44 -6.03
C LEU A 173 -5.76 0.67 -5.04
N ASN A 174 -4.47 0.75 -4.70
CA ASN A 174 -4.03 1.70 -3.68
C ASN A 174 -4.04 3.14 -4.21
N GLY A 175 -3.71 3.34 -5.49
CA GLY A 175 -3.77 4.64 -6.16
C GLY A 175 -5.19 5.17 -6.25
N ALA A 176 -6.16 4.34 -6.68
CA ALA A 176 -7.56 4.72 -6.71
C ALA A 176 -8.09 5.13 -5.33
N HIS A 177 -7.78 4.36 -4.27
CA HIS A 177 -8.12 4.76 -2.90
C HIS A 177 -7.52 6.12 -2.53
N THR A 178 -6.23 6.32 -2.85
CA THR A 178 -5.53 7.57 -2.52
C THR A 178 -6.11 8.78 -3.27
N ALA A 179 -6.53 8.61 -4.51
CA ALA A 179 -7.20 9.66 -5.28
C ALA A 179 -8.63 9.91 -4.80
N LEU A 180 -9.36 8.83 -4.47
CA LEU A 180 -10.76 8.87 -4.02
C LEU A 180 -10.94 9.61 -2.71
N VAL A 181 -10.13 9.28 -1.69
CA VAL A 181 -10.35 9.68 -0.30
C VAL A 181 -10.48 11.19 -0.11
N PRO A 182 -9.53 12.04 -0.54
CA PRO A 182 -9.64 13.47 -0.33
C PRO A 182 -10.80 14.11 -1.11
N VAL A 183 -11.17 13.53 -2.25
CA VAL A 183 -12.29 14.01 -3.06
C VAL A 183 -13.62 13.62 -2.44
N ALA A 184 -13.82 12.34 -2.16
CA ALA A 184 -15.08 11.82 -1.64
C ALA A 184 -15.39 12.37 -0.24
N TYR A 185 -14.40 12.41 0.64
CA TYR A 185 -14.61 12.91 1.99
C TYR A 185 -15.03 14.38 2.01
N GLN A 186 -14.34 15.23 1.25
CA GLN A 186 -14.70 16.65 1.14
C GLN A 186 -15.99 16.88 0.32
N ALA A 187 -16.45 15.89 -0.45
CA ALA A 187 -17.76 15.91 -1.10
C ALA A 187 -18.92 15.47 -0.18
N GLY A 188 -18.65 15.20 1.11
CA GLY A 188 -19.67 14.86 2.11
C GLY A 188 -19.95 13.37 2.27
N LEU A 189 -19.05 12.50 1.79
CA LEU A 189 -19.18 11.04 1.90
C LEU A 189 -18.20 10.50 2.96
N ASP A 190 -18.56 9.41 3.64
CA ASP A 190 -17.76 8.89 4.75
C ASP A 190 -17.13 7.52 4.46
N THR A 191 -17.70 6.76 3.53
CA THR A 191 -17.22 5.41 3.19
C THR A 191 -16.90 5.25 1.71
N VAL A 192 -16.05 4.27 1.41
CA VAL A 192 -15.74 3.89 0.02
C VAL A 192 -17.00 3.43 -0.72
N GLY A 193 -17.89 2.68 -0.04
CA GLY A 193 -19.16 2.21 -0.64
C GLY A 193 -20.08 3.37 -1.02
N GLU A 194 -20.25 4.39 -0.15
CA GLU A 194 -21.00 5.61 -0.47
C GLU A 194 -20.38 6.34 -1.67
N ALA A 195 -19.04 6.47 -1.69
CA ALA A 195 -18.33 7.11 -2.79
C ALA A 195 -18.54 6.41 -4.14
N MET A 196 -18.56 5.08 -4.16
CA MET A 196 -18.81 4.31 -5.37
C MET A 196 -20.27 4.23 -5.78
N ASN A 197 -21.20 4.56 -4.88
CA ASN A 197 -22.62 4.71 -5.18
C ASN A 197 -22.99 6.14 -5.61
N ASP A 198 -22.13 7.11 -5.38
CA ASP A 198 -22.30 8.48 -5.87
C ASP A 198 -21.87 8.55 -7.36
N PRO A 199 -22.76 8.95 -8.28
CA PRO A 199 -22.46 8.89 -9.72
C PRO A 199 -21.27 9.76 -10.15
N GLU A 200 -21.10 10.94 -9.55
CA GLU A 200 -20.02 11.87 -9.89
C GLU A 200 -18.67 11.34 -9.40
N ILE A 201 -18.62 10.94 -8.13
CA ILE A 201 -17.37 10.44 -7.52
C ILE A 201 -16.96 9.10 -8.13
N CYS A 202 -17.91 8.20 -8.39
CA CYS A 202 -17.66 6.95 -9.09
C CYS A 202 -17.06 7.19 -10.48
N ALA A 203 -17.68 8.10 -11.28
CA ALA A 203 -17.17 8.43 -12.61
C ALA A 203 -15.77 9.04 -12.55
N PHE A 204 -15.47 9.91 -11.60
CA PHE A 204 -14.14 10.47 -11.37
C PHE A 204 -13.10 9.37 -11.15
N VAL A 205 -13.37 8.43 -10.24
CA VAL A 205 -12.45 7.33 -9.90
C VAL A 205 -12.27 6.37 -11.06
N GLU A 206 -13.35 5.92 -11.69
CA GLU A 206 -13.27 5.00 -12.83
C GLU A 206 -12.50 5.63 -13.99
N LYS A 207 -12.76 6.87 -14.33
CA LYS A 207 -12.01 7.56 -15.39
C LYS A 207 -10.55 7.77 -15.00
N ALA A 208 -10.22 8.06 -13.72
CA ALA A 208 -8.82 8.12 -13.27
C ALA A 208 -8.12 6.77 -13.49
N ILE A 209 -8.77 5.66 -13.13
CA ILE A 209 -8.22 4.30 -13.33
C ILE A 209 -8.03 4.00 -14.82
N TYR A 210 -9.11 4.06 -15.61
CA TYR A 210 -9.10 3.53 -16.99
C TYR A 210 -8.41 4.45 -18.00
N THR A 211 -8.37 5.78 -17.75
CA THR A 211 -7.84 6.75 -18.71
C THR A 211 -6.51 7.38 -18.32
N GLU A 212 -6.11 7.33 -17.05
CA GLU A 212 -4.89 7.98 -16.58
C GLU A 212 -3.91 7.01 -15.92
N ILE A 213 -4.37 6.01 -15.15
CA ILE A 213 -3.50 5.05 -14.47
C ILE A 213 -3.15 3.87 -15.41
N ILE A 214 -4.15 3.13 -15.88
CA ILE A 214 -3.93 1.94 -16.71
C ILE A 214 -3.05 2.21 -17.94
N PRO A 215 -3.21 3.33 -18.69
CA PRO A 215 -2.43 3.56 -19.89
C PRO A 215 -0.90 3.67 -19.69
N VAL A 216 -0.43 3.84 -18.47
CA VAL A 216 1.00 3.98 -18.14
C VAL A 216 1.60 2.77 -17.44
N LEU A 217 0.82 1.70 -17.25
CA LEU A 217 1.29 0.46 -16.64
C LEU A 217 1.78 -0.52 -17.73
N ASP A 218 2.83 -1.27 -17.40
CA ASP A 218 3.49 -2.21 -18.29
C ASP A 218 2.95 -3.65 -18.11
N LEU A 219 1.66 -3.83 -18.39
CA LEU A 219 0.98 -5.13 -18.42
C LEU A 219 -0.05 -5.15 -19.55
N PRO A 220 -0.45 -6.34 -20.02
CA PRO A 220 -1.49 -6.47 -21.03
C PRO A 220 -2.78 -5.76 -20.62
N ARG A 221 -3.32 -4.94 -21.52
CA ARG A 221 -4.52 -4.11 -21.24
C ARG A 221 -5.68 -4.93 -20.69
N ALA A 222 -5.92 -6.12 -21.22
CA ALA A 222 -7.01 -7.00 -20.78
C ALA A 222 -6.85 -7.45 -19.32
N GLU A 223 -5.60 -7.70 -18.88
CA GLU A 223 -5.32 -8.03 -17.47
C GLU A 223 -5.55 -6.85 -16.54
N LEU A 224 -5.13 -5.66 -16.98
CA LEU A 224 -5.32 -4.42 -16.22
C LEU A 224 -6.80 -4.07 -16.08
N ASP A 225 -7.58 -4.19 -17.18
CA ASP A 225 -9.01 -3.95 -17.19
C ASP A 225 -9.76 -4.96 -16.30
N SER A 226 -9.39 -6.23 -16.36
CA SER A 226 -9.94 -7.28 -15.50
C SER A 226 -9.65 -7.00 -14.01
N PHE A 227 -8.42 -6.63 -13.69
CA PHE A 227 -8.04 -6.28 -12.32
C PHE A 227 -8.77 -5.03 -11.83
N ALA A 228 -8.87 -3.99 -12.65
CA ALA A 228 -9.59 -2.75 -12.32
C ALA A 228 -11.09 -3.00 -12.08
N SER A 229 -11.71 -3.85 -12.90
CA SER A 229 -13.10 -4.27 -12.70
C SER A 229 -13.29 -5.00 -11.37
N ALA A 230 -12.37 -5.90 -11.02
CA ALA A 230 -12.40 -6.57 -9.73
C ALA A 230 -12.24 -5.56 -8.56
N VAL A 231 -11.32 -4.60 -8.69
CA VAL A 231 -11.10 -3.55 -7.67
C VAL A 231 -12.34 -2.68 -7.49
N THR A 232 -12.95 -2.19 -8.56
CA THR A 232 -14.17 -1.36 -8.47
C THR A 232 -15.36 -2.15 -7.90
N GLY A 233 -15.46 -3.45 -8.22
CA GLY A 233 -16.43 -4.36 -7.59
C GLY A 233 -16.20 -4.51 -6.08
N ARG A 234 -14.94 -4.62 -5.64
CA ARG A 234 -14.57 -4.69 -4.21
C ARG A 234 -14.93 -3.39 -3.48
N PHE A 235 -14.72 -2.23 -4.11
CA PHE A 235 -15.09 -0.92 -3.54
C PHE A 235 -16.60 -0.77 -3.33
N ARG A 236 -17.41 -1.39 -4.19
CA ARG A 236 -18.87 -1.41 -4.09
C ARG A 236 -19.42 -2.46 -3.12
N ASN A 237 -18.55 -3.24 -2.45
CA ASN A 237 -19.00 -4.29 -1.54
C ASN A 237 -19.80 -3.71 -0.36
N PRO A 238 -21.12 -3.98 -0.27
CA PRO A 238 -22.00 -3.39 0.74
C PRO A 238 -21.74 -3.91 2.16
N TYR A 239 -21.05 -5.04 2.28
CA TYR A 239 -20.72 -5.65 3.57
C TYR A 239 -19.48 -5.02 4.24
N ILE A 240 -18.73 -4.18 3.52
CA ILE A 240 -17.52 -3.54 4.03
C ILE A 240 -17.76 -2.04 4.19
N LYS A 241 -17.95 -1.57 5.42
CA LYS A 241 -18.00 -0.15 5.73
C LYS A 241 -16.58 0.42 5.86
N HIS A 242 -15.87 0.51 4.74
CA HIS A 242 -14.49 1.01 4.73
C HIS A 242 -14.48 2.53 4.86
N GLN A 243 -14.14 3.03 6.05
CA GLN A 243 -14.14 4.46 6.37
C GLN A 243 -13.04 5.20 5.61
N LEU A 244 -13.37 6.30 4.94
CA LEU A 244 -12.43 7.11 4.18
C LEU A 244 -11.32 7.68 5.07
N LEU A 245 -11.64 8.12 6.29
CA LEU A 245 -10.63 8.63 7.23
C LEU A 245 -9.62 7.57 7.67
N SER A 246 -10.01 6.29 7.74
CA SER A 246 -9.04 5.23 8.05
C SER A 246 -8.04 4.99 6.93
N ILE A 247 -8.43 5.31 5.69
CA ILE A 247 -7.54 5.25 4.52
C ILE A 247 -6.67 6.51 4.41
N ALA A 248 -7.16 7.65 4.92
CA ALA A 248 -6.51 8.96 4.78
C ALA A 248 -5.15 9.09 5.46
N LEU A 249 -4.82 8.21 6.41
CA LEU A 249 -3.56 8.22 7.17
C LEU A 249 -2.33 8.27 6.24
N ASN A 250 -1.36 9.15 6.55
CA ASN A 250 -0.12 9.32 5.78
C ASN A 250 -0.40 9.62 4.29
N GLY A 251 -1.32 10.55 4.03
CA GLY A 251 -1.83 10.86 2.69
C GLY A 251 -0.74 11.35 1.74
N MET A 252 0.20 12.17 2.23
CA MET A 252 1.30 12.72 1.42
C MET A 252 2.25 11.62 0.94
N THR A 253 2.68 10.73 1.82
CA THR A 253 3.52 9.57 1.47
C THR A 253 2.78 8.61 0.53
N LYS A 254 1.49 8.36 0.77
CA LYS A 254 0.67 7.54 -0.12
C LYS A 254 0.55 8.17 -1.51
N PHE A 255 0.36 9.47 -1.61
CA PHE A 255 0.32 10.15 -2.91
C PHE A 255 1.65 10.00 -3.66
N ARG A 256 2.77 10.26 -3.00
CA ARG A 256 4.11 10.10 -3.57
C ARG A 256 4.34 8.70 -4.13
N THR A 257 4.00 7.67 -3.35
CA THR A 257 4.34 6.28 -3.70
C THR A 257 3.32 5.60 -4.62
N ARG A 258 2.08 6.09 -4.69
CA ARG A 258 0.97 5.41 -5.38
C ARG A 258 0.43 6.15 -6.59
N ILE A 259 0.50 7.49 -6.61
CA ILE A 259 -0.10 8.32 -7.67
C ILE A 259 0.95 9.10 -8.45
N LEU A 260 1.93 9.69 -7.78
CA LEU A 260 2.93 10.53 -8.42
C LEU A 260 3.65 9.81 -9.58
N PRO A 261 4.05 8.53 -9.47
CA PRO A 261 4.66 7.82 -10.61
C PRO A 261 3.78 7.78 -11.85
N GLN A 262 2.46 7.54 -11.69
CA GLN A 262 1.50 7.50 -12.79
C GLN A 262 1.23 8.89 -13.37
N LEU A 263 1.19 9.93 -12.53
CA LEU A 263 1.06 11.31 -12.97
C LEU A 263 2.24 11.71 -13.86
N LEU A 264 3.46 11.43 -13.42
CA LEU A 264 4.69 11.73 -14.15
C LEU A 264 4.79 10.93 -15.46
N ALA A 265 4.50 9.62 -15.41
CA ALA A 265 4.50 8.77 -16.59
C ALA A 265 3.43 9.22 -17.61
N GLY A 266 2.25 9.64 -17.16
CA GLY A 266 1.18 10.16 -18.00
C GLY A 266 1.59 11.44 -18.70
N GLN A 267 2.22 12.36 -17.97
CA GLN A 267 2.77 13.61 -18.54
C GLN A 267 3.89 13.32 -19.56
N ALA A 268 4.83 12.46 -19.20
CA ALA A 268 5.92 12.08 -20.10
C ALA A 268 5.41 11.46 -21.41
N LYS A 269 4.39 10.62 -21.32
CA LYS A 269 3.79 9.90 -22.47
C LYS A 269 2.97 10.82 -23.38
N SER A 270 2.19 11.72 -22.80
CA SER A 270 1.19 12.52 -23.54
C SER A 270 1.57 14.00 -23.74
N GLY A 271 2.59 14.49 -23.03
CA GLY A 271 2.92 15.91 -22.95
C GLY A 271 1.90 16.74 -22.15
N LYS A 272 0.88 16.10 -21.55
CA LYS A 272 -0.18 16.75 -20.78
C LYS A 272 -0.28 16.15 -19.38
N LEU A 273 -0.59 16.97 -18.41
CA LEU A 273 -0.86 16.49 -17.05
C LEU A 273 -2.14 15.68 -17.02
N PRO A 274 -2.15 14.49 -16.39
CA PRO A 274 -3.35 13.73 -16.11
C PRO A 274 -4.30 14.53 -15.22
N ALA A 275 -5.44 14.93 -15.76
CA ALA A 275 -6.31 15.93 -15.14
C ALA A 275 -6.86 15.49 -13.77
N ARG A 276 -7.25 14.21 -13.65
CA ARG A 276 -7.83 13.66 -12.41
C ARG A 276 -6.78 13.41 -11.35
N LEU A 277 -5.60 12.89 -11.73
CA LEU A 277 -4.50 12.70 -10.78
C LEU A 277 -3.98 14.04 -10.28
N THR A 278 -3.91 15.06 -11.14
CA THR A 278 -3.55 16.44 -10.75
C THR A 278 -4.62 17.08 -9.84
N PHE A 279 -5.91 16.81 -10.11
CA PHE A 279 -7.01 17.25 -9.24
C PHE A 279 -6.95 16.55 -7.88
N ALA A 280 -6.65 15.25 -7.85
CA ALA A 280 -6.49 14.51 -6.60
C ALA A 280 -5.38 15.10 -5.70
N LEU A 281 -4.29 15.65 -6.30
CA LEU A 281 -3.25 16.37 -5.56
C LEU A 281 -3.79 17.69 -4.95
N ALA A 282 -4.55 18.45 -5.70
CA ALA A 282 -5.19 19.65 -5.18
C ALA A 282 -6.20 19.31 -4.07
N ALA A 283 -6.99 18.28 -4.26
CA ALA A 283 -7.94 17.77 -3.26
C ALA A 283 -7.23 17.29 -1.99
N LEU A 284 -6.08 16.64 -2.12
CA LEU A 284 -5.25 16.22 -0.98
C LEU A 284 -4.73 17.44 -0.22
N ILE A 285 -4.21 18.46 -0.90
CA ILE A 285 -3.77 19.71 -0.27
C ILE A 285 -4.93 20.37 0.49
N ALA A 286 -6.13 20.43 -0.13
CA ALA A 286 -7.34 20.98 0.50
C ALA A 286 -7.76 20.14 1.73
N PHE A 287 -7.60 18.81 1.69
CA PHE A 287 -7.93 17.90 2.78
C PHE A 287 -7.16 18.22 4.07
N TYR A 288 -5.91 18.68 3.96
CA TYR A 288 -5.11 19.09 5.12
C TYR A 288 -5.54 20.42 5.75
N ARG A 289 -6.57 21.08 5.22
CA ARG A 289 -7.26 22.17 5.93
C ARG A 289 -7.99 21.64 7.16
N ALA A 290 -8.26 20.32 7.19
CA ALA A 290 -8.89 19.60 8.28
C ALA A 290 -10.28 20.12 8.67
N GLU A 291 -11.03 20.65 7.69
CA GLU A 291 -12.35 21.25 7.89
C GLU A 291 -13.32 20.81 6.78
N ARG A 292 -14.52 20.35 7.18
CA ARG A 292 -15.63 19.98 6.31
C ARG A 292 -16.93 20.52 6.91
N ASP A 293 -17.69 21.29 6.14
CA ASP A 293 -18.99 21.87 6.56
C ASP A 293 -18.94 22.66 7.88
N GLY A 294 -17.83 23.37 8.12
CA GLY A 294 -17.60 24.17 9.33
C GLY A 294 -17.20 23.36 10.57
N ALA A 295 -17.04 22.03 10.44
CA ALA A 295 -16.55 21.17 11.50
C ALA A 295 -15.13 20.67 11.20
N THR A 296 -14.29 20.59 12.22
CA THR A 296 -12.95 20.02 12.11
C THR A 296 -12.99 18.49 12.10
N TYR A 297 -12.07 17.86 11.35
CA TYR A 297 -11.87 16.41 11.39
C TYR A 297 -10.38 16.06 11.62
N PRO A 298 -10.11 14.88 12.17
CA PRO A 298 -8.73 14.48 12.43
C PRO A 298 -7.99 14.17 11.11
N VAL A 299 -6.82 14.78 10.94
CA VAL A 299 -5.85 14.42 9.91
C VAL A 299 -4.61 13.90 10.61
N GLN A 300 -4.02 12.84 10.09
CA GLN A 300 -2.83 12.22 10.66
C GLN A 300 -1.83 11.91 9.55
N ASP A 301 -0.64 12.49 9.66
CA ASP A 301 0.51 12.29 8.79
C ASP A 301 1.80 12.54 9.58
N ASP A 302 2.96 12.48 8.91
CA ASP A 302 4.25 12.82 9.51
C ASP A 302 4.22 14.21 10.16
N ALA A 303 4.86 14.37 11.31
CA ALA A 303 4.85 15.61 12.09
C ALA A 303 5.31 16.85 11.28
N GLU A 304 6.25 16.65 10.35
CA GLU A 304 6.71 17.72 9.47
C GLU A 304 5.59 18.21 8.54
N TRP A 305 4.81 17.30 7.92
CA TRP A 305 3.67 17.66 7.09
C TRP A 305 2.55 18.32 7.89
N MET A 306 2.25 17.80 9.08
CA MET A 306 1.22 18.38 9.93
C MET A 306 1.56 19.83 10.32
N THR A 307 2.81 20.09 10.76
CA THR A 307 3.28 21.44 11.10
C THR A 307 3.27 22.36 9.88
N ARG A 308 3.74 21.87 8.73
CA ARG A 308 3.78 22.63 7.47
C ARG A 308 2.39 23.06 7.01
N PHE A 309 1.43 22.13 6.97
CA PHE A 309 0.08 22.48 6.55
C PHE A 309 -0.63 23.39 7.54
N GLN A 310 -0.44 23.20 8.83
CA GLN A 310 -0.98 24.10 9.85
C GLN A 310 -0.49 25.54 9.61
N THR A 311 0.80 25.73 9.36
CA THR A 311 1.40 27.03 9.07
C THR A 311 0.87 27.62 7.77
N LEU A 312 0.91 26.85 6.66
CA LEU A 312 0.50 27.33 5.34
C LEU A 312 -0.98 27.71 5.29
N TRP A 313 -1.86 26.91 5.89
CA TRP A 313 -3.29 27.21 5.93
C TRP A 313 -3.62 28.39 6.84
N ALA A 314 -2.87 28.60 7.94
CA ALA A 314 -2.99 29.81 8.76
C ALA A 314 -2.61 31.06 7.95
N GLN A 315 -1.44 31.06 7.28
CA GLN A 315 -0.97 32.16 6.44
C GLN A 315 -1.95 32.45 5.28
N HIS A 316 -2.49 31.41 4.65
CA HIS A 316 -3.48 31.58 3.58
C HIS A 316 -4.79 32.19 4.10
N ARG A 317 -5.30 31.75 5.24
CA ARG A 317 -6.51 32.30 5.88
C ARG A 317 -6.33 33.78 6.25
N ASP A 318 -5.13 34.13 6.74
CA ASP A 318 -4.76 35.51 7.11
C ASP A 318 -4.37 36.37 5.91
N ALA A 319 -4.55 35.87 4.68
CA ALA A 319 -4.21 36.52 3.41
C ALA A 319 -2.72 36.94 3.30
N GLN A 320 -1.83 36.27 4.03
CA GLN A 320 -0.38 36.50 3.95
C GLN A 320 0.24 35.83 2.72
N ILE A 321 -0.34 34.71 2.28
CA ILE A 321 0.02 34.02 1.04
C ILE A 321 -1.23 33.70 0.22
N GLY A 322 -1.09 33.66 -1.11
CA GLY A 322 -2.13 33.20 -2.00
C GLY A 322 -2.09 31.67 -2.20
N THR A 323 -3.10 31.13 -2.90
CA THR A 323 -3.20 29.69 -3.22
C THR A 323 -1.95 29.21 -3.98
N ARG A 324 -1.43 30.00 -4.91
CA ARG A 324 -0.25 29.66 -5.71
C ARG A 324 1.01 29.48 -4.84
N GLU A 325 1.22 30.38 -3.89
CA GLU A 325 2.35 30.32 -2.95
C GLU A 325 2.23 29.09 -2.04
N LEU A 326 1.02 28.80 -1.55
CA LEU A 326 0.74 27.60 -0.77
C LEU A 326 1.08 26.34 -1.57
N VAL A 327 0.59 26.23 -2.80
CA VAL A 327 0.87 25.09 -3.70
C VAL A 327 2.36 24.95 -3.94
N LYS A 328 3.08 26.04 -4.26
CA LYS A 328 4.53 26.01 -4.44
C LYS A 328 5.27 25.52 -3.21
N ALA A 329 4.90 26.00 -2.01
CA ALA A 329 5.51 25.57 -0.75
C ALA A 329 5.33 24.07 -0.46
N VAL A 330 4.23 23.47 -0.92
CA VAL A 330 4.00 22.02 -0.83
C VAL A 330 4.81 21.27 -1.88
N LEU A 331 4.80 21.71 -3.15
CA LEU A 331 5.41 21.02 -4.27
C LEU A 331 6.95 21.10 -4.29
N SER A 332 7.53 22.10 -3.62
CA SER A 332 9.00 22.29 -3.55
C SER A 332 9.71 21.44 -2.50
N VAL A 333 8.99 20.61 -1.72
CA VAL A 333 9.58 19.78 -0.64
C VAL A 333 10.34 18.61 -1.24
N THR A 334 11.56 18.84 -1.70
CA THR A 334 12.39 17.82 -2.38
C THR A 334 12.72 16.63 -1.50
N SER A 335 12.87 16.82 -0.18
CA SER A 335 13.09 15.73 0.78
C SER A 335 11.94 14.70 0.80
N HIS A 336 10.72 15.15 0.51
CA HIS A 336 9.56 14.27 0.44
C HIS A 336 9.32 13.74 -0.98
N TRP A 337 9.29 14.62 -1.98
CA TRP A 337 8.97 14.24 -3.36
C TRP A 337 10.13 13.60 -4.12
N GLU A 338 11.34 13.57 -3.55
CA GLU A 338 12.59 13.11 -4.17
C GLU A 338 13.00 13.94 -5.41
N GLN A 339 12.24 14.99 -5.71
CA GLN A 339 12.48 15.96 -6.76
C GLN A 339 11.70 17.26 -6.48
N ASP A 340 12.03 18.34 -7.16
CA ASP A 340 11.27 19.60 -7.10
C ASP A 340 10.09 19.54 -8.08
N LEU A 341 8.88 19.28 -7.57
CA LEU A 341 7.67 19.19 -8.40
C LEU A 341 7.27 20.55 -9.02
N THR A 342 7.82 21.68 -8.53
CA THR A 342 7.57 22.99 -9.14
C THR A 342 8.21 23.13 -10.52
N GLN A 343 9.19 22.28 -10.84
CA GLN A 343 9.85 22.25 -12.15
C GLN A 343 9.04 21.49 -13.22
N ILE A 344 7.97 20.81 -12.82
CA ILE A 344 7.11 20.08 -13.76
C ILE A 344 6.21 21.07 -14.49
N ASN A 345 6.34 21.10 -15.82
CA ASN A 345 5.64 22.08 -16.65
C ASN A 345 4.12 22.05 -16.44
N GLY A 346 3.56 23.20 -16.04
CA GLY A 346 2.13 23.40 -15.82
C GLY A 346 1.57 22.82 -14.51
N LEU A 347 2.35 22.06 -13.71
CA LEU A 347 1.82 21.39 -12.52
C LEU A 347 1.39 22.40 -11.44
N VAL A 348 2.21 23.40 -11.14
CA VAL A 348 1.87 24.45 -10.17
C VAL A 348 0.58 25.17 -10.58
N GLU A 349 0.48 25.54 -11.84
CA GLU A 349 -0.68 26.25 -12.41
C GLU A 349 -1.95 25.41 -12.29
N GLN A 350 -1.89 24.14 -12.72
CA GLN A 350 -3.06 23.27 -12.75
C GLN A 350 -3.53 22.90 -11.32
N VAL A 351 -2.59 22.62 -10.40
CA VAL A 351 -2.92 22.35 -9.00
C VAL A 351 -3.51 23.60 -8.34
N THR A 352 -2.97 24.78 -8.62
CA THR A 352 -3.52 26.07 -8.11
C THR A 352 -4.95 26.29 -8.60
N GLN A 353 -5.19 26.15 -9.91
CA GLN A 353 -6.54 26.29 -10.49
C GLN A 353 -7.54 25.31 -9.87
N ASN A 354 -7.14 24.07 -9.70
CA ASN A 354 -7.98 23.04 -9.07
C ASN A 354 -8.25 23.38 -7.59
N LEU A 355 -7.24 23.81 -6.85
CA LEU A 355 -7.40 24.20 -5.45
C LEU A 355 -8.30 25.42 -5.29
N ASP A 356 -8.13 26.45 -6.13
CA ASP A 356 -9.02 27.61 -6.16
C ASP A 356 -10.47 27.21 -6.46
N ALA A 357 -10.68 26.31 -7.42
CA ALA A 357 -12.01 25.79 -7.73
C ALA A 357 -12.65 25.07 -6.52
N ILE A 358 -11.88 24.26 -5.79
CA ILE A 358 -12.32 23.56 -4.58
C ILE A 358 -12.69 24.57 -3.48
N LEU A 359 -11.83 25.58 -3.25
CA LEU A 359 -12.05 26.57 -2.20
C LEU A 359 -13.23 27.50 -2.48
N LEU A 360 -13.43 27.88 -3.76
CA LEU A 360 -14.46 28.85 -4.15
C LEU A 360 -15.84 28.20 -4.37
N ARG A 361 -15.90 26.98 -4.90
CA ARG A 361 -17.16 26.33 -5.33
C ARG A 361 -17.53 25.13 -4.48
N GLY A 362 -16.62 24.67 -3.62
CA GLY A 362 -16.75 23.41 -2.92
C GLY A 362 -16.35 22.20 -3.79
N MET A 363 -16.06 21.08 -3.13
CA MET A 363 -15.52 19.89 -3.78
C MET A 363 -16.44 19.31 -4.86
N ARG A 364 -17.75 19.26 -4.59
CA ARG A 364 -18.73 18.67 -5.54
C ARG A 364 -18.75 19.43 -6.86
N GLU A 365 -18.84 20.75 -6.83
CA GLU A 365 -18.85 21.53 -8.06
C GLU A 365 -17.50 21.55 -8.78
N ALA A 366 -16.41 21.45 -8.02
CA ALA A 366 -15.06 21.42 -8.59
C ALA A 366 -14.74 20.10 -9.30
N VAL A 367 -15.29 18.97 -8.86
CA VAL A 367 -15.01 17.64 -9.45
C VAL A 367 -15.86 17.35 -10.70
N LYS A 368 -17.04 17.95 -10.85
CA LYS A 368 -17.97 17.69 -11.97
C LYS A 368 -17.35 17.70 -13.37
N PRO A 369 -16.48 18.65 -13.73
CA PRO A 369 -15.87 18.67 -15.07
C PRO A 369 -14.98 17.45 -15.37
N LEU A 370 -14.62 16.69 -14.33
CA LEU A 370 -13.72 15.53 -14.40
C LEU A 370 -14.46 14.19 -14.35
N CYS A 371 -15.78 14.24 -14.14
CA CYS A 371 -16.66 13.07 -14.03
C CYS A 371 -17.06 12.48 -15.39
#